data_7791720f9574092b69e25b206b68a14c
#
_entry.id   7791720f9574092b69e25b206b68a14c
#
_cell.length_a   1.000
_cell.length_b   1.000
_cell.length_c   1.000
_cell.angle_alpha   90.00
_cell.angle_beta   90.00
_cell.angle_gamma   90.00
#
_symmetry.space_group_name_H-M   'P 1'
#
loop_
_entity.id
_entity.type
_entity.pdbx_description
1 polymer ?
#
loop_
_entity_poly.entity_id
_entity_poly.type
_entity_poly.pdbx_seq_one_letter_code
_entity_poly.pdbx_strand_id
1 'polypeptide(L)'
;SLEKKIKNFIDHKCTHLSATPTLWRKILMTPNSNQINLLQATLGGEIADDRILSAVSKHFPQARVAHIFASTESGVGFSVVDKKAGFPKNYLKNPPQGIDIKIENDRLYIRNKDVHDKYFGSEVMFASNDGWIDTGDSVEVKNDRVLFRGREDGVINVGGDKVYPEEVENILLKHPLVSAARVYAKSNPITGSLVVADVTLVDLKTDENKARKLLQEYSIEMLDRHKSLATIKIVPRFNLNSSGKIVREV
;
A
#
# COMPACT_ATOMS: atom_id res chain seq x y z
N SER A 1 0.59 -5.48 -23.38
CA SER A 1 -0.48 -4.77 -22.63
C SER A 1 -1.01 -5.67 -21.52
N LEU A 2 -1.67 -5.09 -20.52
CA LEU A 2 -2.30 -5.85 -19.45
C LEU A 2 -3.44 -6.73 -19.98
N GLU A 3 -4.19 -6.27 -20.93
CA GLU A 3 -5.23 -7.06 -21.61
C GLU A 3 -4.70 -8.37 -22.19
N LYS A 4 -3.51 -8.32 -22.84
CA LYS A 4 -2.86 -9.54 -23.35
C LYS A 4 -2.51 -10.51 -22.21
N LYS A 5 -2.07 -9.98 -21.04
CA LYS A 5 -1.81 -10.82 -19.84
C LYS A 5 -3.11 -11.42 -19.30
N ILE A 6 -4.19 -10.64 -19.22
CA ILE A 6 -5.50 -11.16 -18.78
C ILE A 6 -5.97 -12.29 -19.70
N LYS A 7 -5.88 -12.10 -21.04
CA LYS A 7 -6.21 -13.17 -22.00
C LYS A 7 -5.36 -14.42 -21.72
N ASN A 8 -4.06 -14.29 -21.55
CA ASN A 8 -3.18 -15.43 -21.24
C ASN A 8 -3.59 -16.12 -19.92
N PHE A 9 -3.97 -15.38 -18.88
CA PHE A 9 -4.42 -15.97 -17.61
C PHE A 9 -5.70 -16.80 -17.80
N ILE A 10 -6.62 -16.34 -18.64
CA ILE A 10 -7.86 -17.07 -18.98
C ILE A 10 -7.52 -18.32 -19.80
N ASP A 11 -6.75 -18.18 -20.89
CA ASP A 11 -6.40 -19.26 -21.81
C ASP A 11 -5.65 -20.40 -21.10
N HIS A 12 -4.77 -20.06 -20.12
CA HIS A 12 -4.00 -21.03 -19.33
C HIS A 12 -4.66 -21.41 -18.02
N LYS A 13 -5.92 -21.02 -17.79
CA LYS A 13 -6.71 -21.38 -16.58
C LYS A 13 -5.97 -21.04 -15.28
N CYS A 14 -5.42 -19.83 -15.21
CA CYS A 14 -4.71 -19.35 -14.02
C CYS A 14 -5.65 -19.37 -12.80
N THR A 15 -5.23 -20.02 -11.72
CA THR A 15 -6.03 -20.18 -10.48
C THR A 15 -5.48 -19.36 -9.31
N HIS A 16 -4.21 -18.98 -9.33
CA HIS A 16 -3.54 -18.23 -8.27
C HIS A 16 -2.83 -17.03 -8.87
N LEU A 17 -3.12 -15.84 -8.36
CA LEU A 17 -2.51 -14.60 -8.83
C LEU A 17 -2.04 -13.76 -7.64
N SER A 18 -0.76 -13.39 -7.67
CA SER A 18 -0.17 -12.47 -6.69
C SER A 18 0.23 -11.18 -7.39
N ALA A 19 -0.18 -10.05 -6.81
CA ALA A 19 0.13 -8.73 -7.36
C ALA A 19 0.13 -7.67 -6.25
N THR A 20 0.68 -6.49 -6.55
CA THR A 20 0.56 -5.33 -5.67
C THR A 20 -0.87 -4.77 -5.69
N PRO A 21 -1.35 -4.11 -4.64
CA PRO A 21 -2.61 -3.36 -4.64
C PRO A 21 -2.79 -2.45 -5.87
N THR A 22 -1.73 -1.74 -6.26
CA THR A 22 -1.73 -0.90 -7.47
C THR A 22 -2.00 -1.72 -8.74
N LEU A 23 -1.38 -2.88 -8.90
CA LEU A 23 -1.61 -3.74 -10.06
C LEU A 23 -2.99 -4.39 -10.00
N TRP A 24 -3.49 -4.77 -8.81
CA TRP A 24 -4.84 -5.27 -8.63
C TRP A 24 -5.89 -4.25 -9.08
N ARG A 25 -5.75 -2.96 -8.73
CA ARG A 25 -6.66 -1.89 -9.23
C ARG A 25 -6.71 -1.87 -10.76
N LYS A 26 -5.56 -2.00 -11.43
CA LYS A 26 -5.48 -2.05 -12.90
C LYS A 26 -6.14 -3.33 -13.47
N ILE A 27 -5.93 -4.48 -12.84
CA ILE A 27 -6.56 -5.75 -13.24
C ILE A 27 -8.08 -5.62 -13.18
N LEU A 28 -8.62 -5.09 -12.07
CA LEU A 28 -10.07 -4.92 -11.88
C LEU A 28 -10.71 -4.00 -12.93
N MET A 29 -9.96 -3.03 -13.47
CA MET A 29 -10.41 -2.11 -14.53
C MET A 29 -10.20 -2.68 -15.94
N THR A 30 -9.49 -3.80 -16.08
CA THR A 30 -9.19 -4.38 -17.40
C THR A 30 -10.37 -5.25 -17.87
N PRO A 31 -10.85 -5.07 -19.13
CA PRO A 31 -11.93 -5.88 -19.69
C PRO A 31 -11.67 -7.38 -19.54
N ASN A 32 -12.72 -8.13 -19.28
CA ASN A 32 -12.72 -9.59 -19.16
C ASN A 32 -11.88 -10.16 -17.98
N SER A 33 -11.34 -9.33 -17.09
CA SER A 33 -10.58 -9.83 -15.94
C SER A 33 -11.41 -10.72 -15.01
N ASN A 34 -12.72 -10.51 -14.93
CA ASN A 34 -13.67 -11.34 -14.16
C ASN A 34 -13.84 -12.76 -14.70
N GLN A 35 -13.36 -13.05 -15.93
CA GLN A 35 -13.37 -14.39 -16.51
C GLN A 35 -12.20 -15.27 -16.03
N ILE A 36 -11.23 -14.71 -15.31
CA ILE A 36 -10.16 -15.51 -14.68
C ILE A 36 -10.77 -16.28 -13.51
N ASN A 37 -10.69 -17.60 -13.54
CA ASN A 37 -11.23 -18.45 -12.48
C ASN A 37 -10.25 -18.60 -11.31
N LEU A 38 -10.07 -17.53 -10.53
CA LEU A 38 -9.14 -17.52 -9.41
C LEU A 38 -9.67 -18.31 -8.23
N LEU A 39 -8.83 -19.19 -7.69
CA LEU A 39 -8.98 -19.81 -6.38
C LEU A 39 -8.32 -18.99 -5.28
N GLN A 40 -7.25 -18.23 -5.62
CA GLN A 40 -6.59 -17.34 -4.68
C GLN A 40 -6.13 -16.05 -5.37
N ALA A 41 -6.44 -14.93 -4.73
CA ALA A 41 -5.94 -13.59 -5.04
C ALA A 41 -5.09 -13.10 -3.87
N THR A 42 -3.78 -12.87 -4.12
CA THR A 42 -2.84 -12.42 -3.10
C THR A 42 -2.40 -10.99 -3.38
N LEU A 43 -2.49 -10.12 -2.37
CA LEU A 43 -2.00 -8.75 -2.40
C LEU A 43 -0.75 -8.63 -1.54
N GLY A 44 0.30 -7.97 -2.05
CA GLY A 44 1.52 -7.77 -1.27
C GLY A 44 2.41 -6.67 -1.82
N GLY A 45 3.40 -6.27 -1.04
CA GLY A 45 4.40 -5.27 -1.42
C GLY A 45 3.96 -3.81 -1.34
N GLU A 46 2.68 -3.55 -1.05
CA GLU A 46 2.10 -2.23 -0.76
C GLU A 46 1.00 -2.42 0.29
N ILE A 47 0.58 -1.32 0.96
CA ILE A 47 -0.53 -1.35 1.91
C ILE A 47 -1.83 -1.69 1.17
N ALA A 48 -2.52 -2.75 1.59
CA ALA A 48 -3.83 -3.11 1.09
C ALA A 48 -4.91 -2.47 1.99
N ASP A 49 -5.67 -1.52 1.45
CA ASP A 49 -6.80 -0.89 2.12
C ASP A 49 -8.10 -1.73 1.99
N ASP A 50 -9.11 -1.42 2.80
CA ASP A 50 -10.38 -2.13 2.80
C ASP A 50 -11.12 -2.04 1.46
N ARG A 51 -10.93 -0.94 0.70
CA ARG A 51 -11.57 -0.74 -0.60
C ARG A 51 -11.04 -1.72 -1.63
N ILE A 52 -9.71 -1.87 -1.76
CA ILE A 52 -9.12 -2.83 -2.71
C ILE A 52 -9.44 -4.27 -2.31
N LEU A 53 -9.37 -4.61 -1.01
CA LEU A 53 -9.71 -5.95 -0.51
C LEU A 53 -11.17 -6.31 -0.83
N SER A 54 -12.10 -5.38 -0.57
CA SER A 54 -13.51 -5.53 -0.93
C SER A 54 -13.73 -5.64 -2.44
N ALA A 55 -13.05 -4.80 -3.24
CA ALA A 55 -13.19 -4.80 -4.69
C ALA A 55 -12.71 -6.13 -5.30
N VAL A 56 -11.55 -6.65 -4.88
CA VAL A 56 -11.03 -7.96 -5.30
C VAL A 56 -11.99 -9.08 -4.90
N SER A 57 -12.50 -9.05 -3.66
CA SER A 57 -13.46 -10.06 -3.18
C SER A 57 -14.77 -10.07 -3.95
N LYS A 58 -15.27 -8.91 -4.36
CA LYS A 58 -16.50 -8.80 -5.17
C LYS A 58 -16.27 -9.24 -6.61
N HIS A 59 -15.10 -8.93 -7.17
CA HIS A 59 -14.76 -9.25 -8.55
C HIS A 59 -14.47 -10.74 -8.77
N PHE A 60 -13.86 -11.38 -7.76
CA PHE A 60 -13.53 -12.81 -7.72
C PHE A 60 -14.17 -13.51 -6.51
N PRO A 61 -15.50 -13.72 -6.52
CA PRO A 61 -16.24 -14.17 -5.34
C PRO A 61 -15.83 -15.56 -4.84
N GLN A 62 -15.28 -16.41 -5.71
CA GLN A 62 -14.81 -17.75 -5.37
C GLN A 62 -13.36 -17.76 -4.85
N ALA A 63 -12.61 -16.65 -5.02
CA ALA A 63 -11.22 -16.60 -4.62
C ALA A 63 -11.05 -16.39 -3.12
N ARG A 64 -10.11 -17.11 -2.52
CA ARG A 64 -9.55 -16.75 -1.23
C ARG A 64 -8.71 -15.49 -1.39
N VAL A 65 -9.17 -14.37 -0.84
CA VAL A 65 -8.41 -13.11 -0.85
C VAL A 65 -7.50 -13.07 0.37
N ALA A 66 -6.20 -12.90 0.12
CA ALA A 66 -5.18 -12.76 1.15
C ALA A 66 -4.32 -11.52 0.89
N HIS A 67 -3.93 -10.80 1.93
CA HIS A 67 -2.81 -9.89 1.81
C HIS A 67 -1.66 -10.35 2.71
N ILE A 68 -0.44 -10.14 2.23
CA ILE A 68 0.78 -10.62 2.89
C ILE A 68 1.68 -9.45 3.27
N PHE A 69 2.27 -9.57 4.44
CA PHE A 69 3.40 -8.76 4.86
C PHE A 69 4.68 -9.55 4.61
N ALA A 70 5.55 -8.99 3.78
CA ALA A 70 6.84 -9.61 3.45
C ALA A 70 7.86 -8.53 3.08
N SER A 71 9.11 -8.72 3.47
CA SER A 71 10.24 -7.91 3.05
C SER A 71 11.44 -8.79 2.72
N THR A 72 12.48 -8.22 2.13
CA THR A 72 13.73 -8.93 1.87
C THR A 72 14.39 -9.38 3.17
N GLU A 73 14.29 -8.56 4.20
CA GLU A 73 14.92 -8.75 5.51
C GLU A 73 14.15 -9.76 6.37
N SER A 74 12.83 -9.64 6.43
CA SER A 74 11.98 -10.49 7.29
C SER A 74 11.44 -11.74 6.61
N GLY A 75 11.68 -11.89 5.30
CA GLY A 75 11.04 -12.93 4.51
C GLY A 75 9.52 -12.74 4.48
N VAL A 76 8.76 -13.83 4.40
CA VAL A 76 7.31 -13.81 4.55
C VAL A 76 6.99 -13.73 6.05
N GLY A 77 6.59 -12.56 6.51
CA GLY A 77 6.19 -12.36 7.91
C GLY A 77 4.86 -13.07 8.19
N PHE A 78 3.78 -12.58 7.61
CA PHE A 78 2.45 -13.19 7.83
C PHE A 78 1.48 -12.90 6.68
N SER A 79 0.40 -13.67 6.65
CA SER A 79 -0.73 -13.44 5.75
C SER A 79 -2.01 -13.19 6.54
N VAL A 80 -2.88 -12.36 6.00
CA VAL A 80 -4.19 -12.02 6.55
C VAL A 80 -5.26 -12.34 5.52
N VAL A 81 -6.31 -13.06 5.91
CA VAL A 81 -7.34 -13.56 5.00
C VAL A 81 -8.76 -13.10 5.36
N ASP A 82 -8.87 -12.23 6.36
CA ASP A 82 -10.15 -11.73 6.87
C ASP A 82 -10.75 -10.58 6.03
N LYS A 83 -10.08 -10.20 4.93
CA LYS A 83 -10.49 -9.18 3.97
C LYS A 83 -10.57 -7.76 4.56
N LYS A 84 -9.87 -7.50 5.67
CA LYS A 84 -9.78 -6.20 6.34
C LYS A 84 -8.37 -5.66 6.27
N ALA A 85 -8.21 -4.35 6.16
CA ALA A 85 -6.92 -3.68 6.16
C ALA A 85 -6.10 -3.95 7.43
N GLY A 86 -4.76 -3.91 7.33
CA GLY A 86 -3.85 -4.20 8.44
C GLY A 86 -3.93 -5.65 8.91
N PHE A 87 -3.67 -5.92 10.17
CA PHE A 87 -3.72 -7.28 10.73
C PHE A 87 -4.39 -7.29 12.10
N PRO A 88 -4.92 -8.45 12.57
CA PRO A 88 -5.54 -8.56 13.88
C PRO A 88 -4.56 -8.19 15.01
N LYS A 89 -4.98 -7.33 15.94
CA LYS A 89 -4.20 -6.98 17.14
C LYS A 89 -3.78 -8.22 17.93
N ASN A 90 -4.57 -9.29 17.84
CA ASN A 90 -4.26 -10.57 18.49
C ASN A 90 -2.92 -11.17 18.03
N TYR A 91 -2.41 -10.83 16.84
CA TYR A 91 -1.08 -11.30 16.37
C TYR A 91 0.08 -10.80 17.23
N LEU A 92 -0.12 -9.74 18.01
CA LEU A 92 0.88 -9.27 19.00
C LEU A 92 1.01 -10.21 20.19
N LYS A 93 -0.02 -11.01 20.51
CA LYS A 93 -0.02 -11.98 21.61
C LYS A 93 0.09 -13.42 21.12
N ASN A 94 -0.57 -13.71 20.00
CA ASN A 94 -0.64 -15.03 19.38
C ASN A 94 -0.24 -14.87 17.91
N PRO A 95 1.05 -14.69 17.61
CA PRO A 95 1.52 -14.48 16.24
C PRO A 95 1.35 -15.75 15.41
N PRO A 96 1.30 -15.64 14.08
CA PRO A 96 1.38 -16.80 13.19
C PRO A 96 2.65 -17.62 13.44
N GLN A 97 2.58 -18.91 13.14
CA GLN A 97 3.67 -19.85 13.40
C GLN A 97 4.99 -19.38 12.75
N GLY A 98 6.10 -19.50 13.48
CA GLY A 98 7.45 -19.20 12.98
C GLY A 98 7.89 -17.75 13.13
N ILE A 99 7.00 -16.85 13.54
CA ILE A 99 7.33 -15.43 13.72
C ILE A 99 6.92 -14.91 15.08
N ASP A 100 7.57 -13.83 15.52
CA ASP A 100 7.12 -12.99 16.62
C ASP A 100 6.91 -11.56 16.10
N ILE A 101 5.96 -10.83 16.69
CA ILE A 101 5.58 -9.47 16.26
C ILE A 101 5.51 -8.58 17.50
N LYS A 102 6.14 -7.41 17.44
CA LYS A 102 5.99 -6.36 18.47
C LYS A 102 5.87 -4.98 17.83
N ILE A 103 5.35 -4.05 18.63
CA ILE A 103 5.27 -2.62 18.28
C ILE A 103 6.00 -1.85 19.38
N GLU A 104 6.94 -1.01 19.01
CA GLU A 104 7.63 -0.08 19.88
C GLU A 104 7.66 1.31 19.23
N ASN A 105 7.21 2.35 19.93
CA ASN A 105 7.14 3.73 19.43
C ASN A 105 6.45 3.83 18.05
N ASP A 106 5.31 3.17 17.90
CA ASP A 106 4.52 3.08 16.66
C ASP A 106 5.25 2.43 15.47
N ARG A 107 6.38 1.76 15.70
CA ARG A 107 7.13 1.00 14.68
C ARG A 107 6.89 -0.48 14.83
N LEU A 108 6.77 -1.15 13.69
CA LEU A 108 6.60 -2.60 13.62
C LEU A 108 7.94 -3.30 13.60
N TYR A 109 8.10 -4.28 14.49
CA TYR A 109 9.24 -5.18 14.53
C TYR A 109 8.78 -6.62 14.33
N ILE A 110 9.55 -7.37 13.56
CA ILE A 110 9.32 -8.80 13.34
C ILE A 110 10.59 -9.57 13.69
N ARG A 111 10.40 -10.72 14.31
CA ARG A 111 11.45 -11.72 14.48
C ARG A 111 10.99 -12.98 13.77
N ASN A 112 11.77 -13.45 12.80
CA ASN A 112 11.51 -14.65 12.03
C ASN A 112 12.72 -15.59 12.20
N LYS A 113 12.47 -16.79 12.69
CA LYS A 113 13.54 -17.77 13.01
C LYS A 113 14.16 -18.41 11.78
N ASP A 114 13.50 -18.29 10.62
CA ASP A 114 13.86 -18.95 9.36
C ASP A 114 14.60 -18.01 8.39
N VAL A 115 14.94 -16.78 8.82
CA VAL A 115 15.68 -15.82 7.99
C VAL A 115 17.06 -15.52 8.56
N HIS A 116 17.98 -15.13 7.68
CA HIS A 116 19.31 -14.66 8.07
C HIS A 116 19.20 -13.27 8.71
N ASP A 117 20.24 -12.88 9.45
CA ASP A 117 20.36 -11.60 10.15
C ASP A 117 21.12 -10.52 9.36
N LYS A 118 21.69 -10.90 8.20
CA LYS A 118 22.45 -10.03 7.30
C LYS A 118 22.26 -10.38 5.83
N TYR A 119 22.54 -9.43 4.93
CA TYR A 119 22.53 -9.68 3.49
C TYR A 119 23.71 -10.58 3.06
N PHE A 120 23.50 -11.36 2.01
CA PHE A 120 24.55 -12.17 1.42
C PHE A 120 25.73 -11.29 0.99
N GLY A 121 26.93 -11.65 1.43
CA GLY A 121 28.16 -10.88 1.14
C GLY A 121 28.32 -9.56 1.92
N SER A 122 27.46 -9.29 2.93
CA SER A 122 27.56 -8.12 3.80
C SER A 122 27.88 -8.51 5.22
N GLU A 123 28.68 -7.68 5.90
CA GLU A 123 28.88 -7.78 7.35
C GLU A 123 27.90 -6.91 8.14
N VAL A 124 27.06 -6.12 7.44
CA VAL A 124 26.06 -5.26 8.07
C VAL A 124 24.84 -6.10 8.47
N MET A 125 24.57 -6.14 9.77
CA MET A 125 23.40 -6.79 10.35
C MET A 125 22.17 -5.88 10.15
N PHE A 126 21.04 -6.46 9.76
CA PHE A 126 19.74 -5.77 9.76
C PHE A 126 18.84 -6.23 10.93
N ALA A 127 19.15 -7.34 11.56
CA ALA A 127 18.52 -7.76 12.80
C ALA A 127 19.33 -7.31 14.03
N SER A 128 18.65 -7.03 15.12
CA SER A 128 19.26 -6.79 16.44
C SER A 128 19.86 -8.07 17.00
N ASN A 129 20.67 -7.97 18.07
CA ASN A 129 21.33 -9.13 18.71
C ASN A 129 20.35 -10.20 19.21
N ASP A 130 19.11 -9.84 19.49
CA ASP A 130 18.02 -10.73 19.90
C ASP A 130 17.10 -11.14 18.73
N GLY A 131 17.53 -10.87 17.49
CA GLY A 131 16.90 -11.30 16.24
C GLY A 131 15.69 -10.47 15.79
N TRP A 132 15.42 -9.32 16.42
CA TRP A 132 14.37 -8.42 15.94
C TRP A 132 14.80 -7.59 14.74
N ILE A 133 13.95 -7.54 13.75
CA ILE A 133 14.12 -6.75 12.54
C ILE A 133 13.18 -5.57 12.62
N ASP A 134 13.73 -4.35 12.54
CA ASP A 134 12.95 -3.14 12.33
C ASP A 134 12.47 -3.11 10.88
N THR A 135 11.16 -3.21 10.67
CA THR A 135 10.60 -3.24 9.31
C THR A 135 10.62 -1.88 8.62
N GLY A 136 10.85 -0.81 9.37
CA GLY A 136 10.73 0.57 8.89
C GLY A 136 9.28 1.02 8.68
N ASP A 137 8.29 0.18 9.02
CA ASP A 137 6.88 0.53 8.87
C ASP A 137 6.33 1.13 10.16
N SER A 138 5.65 2.27 10.03
CA SER A 138 4.86 2.89 11.09
C SER A 138 3.45 2.31 11.12
N VAL A 139 2.95 2.02 12.31
CA VAL A 139 1.65 1.39 12.53
C VAL A 139 0.85 2.11 13.61
N GLU A 140 -0.47 1.97 13.55
CA GLU A 140 -1.42 2.46 14.55
C GLU A 140 -2.28 1.30 15.05
N VAL A 141 -2.41 1.19 16.39
CA VAL A 141 -3.34 0.24 17.00
C VAL A 141 -4.69 0.92 17.16
N LYS A 142 -5.69 0.44 16.41
CA LYS A 142 -7.05 0.96 16.45
C LYS A 142 -8.03 -0.17 16.69
N ASN A 143 -8.72 -0.13 17.84
CA ASN A 143 -9.61 -1.20 18.29
C ASN A 143 -8.92 -2.58 18.33
N ASP A 144 -9.40 -3.53 17.54
CA ASP A 144 -8.90 -4.90 17.39
C ASP A 144 -7.91 -5.08 16.23
N ARG A 145 -7.45 -3.97 15.60
CA ARG A 145 -6.59 -3.96 14.42
C ARG A 145 -5.29 -3.22 14.64
N VAL A 146 -4.26 -3.63 13.93
CA VAL A 146 -3.05 -2.88 13.68
C VAL A 146 -3.07 -2.45 12.23
N LEU A 147 -3.04 -1.14 11.98
CA LEU A 147 -3.10 -0.53 10.65
C LEU A 147 -1.73 0.04 10.27
N PHE A 148 -1.31 -0.17 9.04
CA PHE A 148 -0.10 0.47 8.51
C PHE A 148 -0.39 1.93 8.16
N ARG A 149 0.46 2.84 8.63
CA ARG A 149 0.43 4.27 8.30
C ARG A 149 1.30 4.60 7.09
N GLY A 150 2.44 3.95 6.99
CA GLY A 150 3.43 4.13 5.93
C GLY A 150 4.84 3.79 6.41
N ARG A 151 5.82 4.14 5.59
CA ARG A 151 7.23 3.92 5.92
C ARG A 151 7.86 5.15 6.57
N GLU A 152 8.74 4.92 7.55
CA GLU A 152 9.47 6.00 8.23
C GLU A 152 10.44 6.76 7.29
N ASP A 153 11.05 6.07 6.32
CA ASP A 153 11.94 6.67 5.33
C ASP A 153 11.22 7.57 4.30
N GLY A 154 9.90 7.43 4.19
CA GLY A 154 9.03 8.24 3.33
C GLY A 154 8.33 9.41 4.03
N VAL A 155 8.54 9.61 5.33
CA VAL A 155 7.82 10.63 6.12
C VAL A 155 8.11 12.04 5.62
N ILE A 156 7.05 12.83 5.44
CA ILE A 156 7.09 14.25 5.12
C ILE A 156 6.98 15.06 6.42
N ASN A 157 7.97 15.91 6.70
CA ASN A 157 7.95 16.79 7.86
C ASN A 157 7.37 18.16 7.47
N VAL A 158 6.21 18.50 8.02
CA VAL A 158 5.49 19.75 7.76
C VAL A 158 5.42 20.56 9.04
N GLY A 159 6.29 21.53 9.22
CA GLY A 159 6.31 22.39 10.40
C GLY A 159 6.53 21.65 11.73
N GLY A 160 7.16 20.47 11.71
CA GLY A 160 7.38 19.59 12.86
C GLY A 160 6.42 18.42 12.96
N ASP A 161 5.32 18.44 12.23
CA ASP A 161 4.37 17.33 12.17
C ASP A 161 4.79 16.29 11.12
N LYS A 162 4.64 15.01 11.47
CA LYS A 162 4.91 13.88 10.58
C LYS A 162 3.69 13.56 9.72
N VAL A 163 3.88 13.50 8.40
CA VAL A 163 2.87 13.08 7.43
C VAL A 163 3.38 11.86 6.67
N TYR A 164 2.63 10.77 6.73
CA TYR A 164 2.90 9.55 5.98
C TYR A 164 2.23 9.65 4.60
N PRO A 165 2.99 9.62 3.48
CA PRO A 165 2.42 9.72 2.13
C PRO A 165 1.32 8.69 1.88
N GLU A 166 1.52 7.45 2.33
CA GLU A 166 0.59 6.35 2.13
C GLU A 166 -0.76 6.59 2.83
N GLU A 167 -0.77 7.27 3.98
CA GLU A 167 -1.99 7.64 4.68
C GLU A 167 -2.82 8.63 3.84
N VAL A 168 -2.17 9.64 3.26
CA VAL A 168 -2.82 10.63 2.39
C VAL A 168 -3.27 10.00 1.07
N GLU A 169 -2.43 9.14 0.46
CA GLU A 169 -2.77 8.37 -0.74
C GLU A 169 -4.01 7.51 -0.52
N ASN A 170 -4.10 6.82 0.63
CA ASN A 170 -5.26 6.00 0.99
C ASN A 170 -6.55 6.82 1.12
N ILE A 171 -6.48 8.05 1.61
CA ILE A 171 -7.64 8.96 1.65
C ILE A 171 -8.03 9.36 0.23
N LEU A 172 -7.09 9.79 -0.61
CA LEU A 172 -7.37 10.14 -2.00
C LEU A 172 -7.99 8.99 -2.79
N LEU A 173 -7.50 7.76 -2.60
CA LEU A 173 -8.02 6.56 -3.24
C LEU A 173 -9.46 6.22 -2.85
N LYS A 174 -9.99 6.77 -1.76
CA LYS A 174 -11.42 6.62 -1.40
C LYS A 174 -12.32 7.48 -2.26
N HIS A 175 -11.80 8.53 -2.89
CA HIS A 175 -12.60 9.39 -3.77
C HIS A 175 -12.94 8.67 -5.09
N PRO A 176 -14.20 8.69 -5.59
CA PRO A 176 -14.63 7.94 -6.76
C PRO A 176 -13.92 8.33 -8.06
N LEU A 177 -13.42 9.56 -8.18
CA LEU A 177 -12.68 10.03 -9.36
C LEU A 177 -11.23 9.50 -9.41
N VAL A 178 -10.67 8.96 -8.32
CA VAL A 178 -9.25 8.63 -8.22
C VAL A 178 -9.00 7.15 -8.51
N SER A 179 -8.16 6.86 -9.51
CA SER A 179 -7.69 5.50 -9.81
C SER A 179 -6.33 5.19 -9.19
N ALA A 180 -5.45 6.19 -9.08
CA ALA A 180 -4.16 6.08 -8.41
C ALA A 180 -3.71 7.44 -7.90
N ALA A 181 -2.92 7.44 -6.81
CA ALA A 181 -2.34 8.65 -6.23
C ALA A 181 -0.89 8.39 -5.83
N ARG A 182 -0.06 9.42 -5.89
CA ARG A 182 1.30 9.48 -5.35
C ARG A 182 1.45 10.77 -4.58
N VAL A 183 1.77 10.67 -3.31
CA VAL A 183 2.00 11.80 -2.42
C VAL A 183 3.50 11.93 -2.14
N TYR A 184 4.02 13.14 -2.14
CA TYR A 184 5.43 13.42 -1.91
C TYR A 184 5.65 14.81 -1.31
N ALA A 185 6.85 15.05 -0.80
CA ALA A 185 7.27 16.33 -0.26
C ALA A 185 7.65 17.30 -1.39
N LYS A 186 7.25 18.56 -1.23
CA LYS A 186 7.82 19.69 -1.99
C LYS A 186 8.47 20.65 -1.01
N SER A 187 9.73 21.00 -1.24
CA SER A 187 10.47 21.92 -0.37
C SER A 187 9.73 23.24 -0.19
N ASN A 188 9.71 23.75 1.04
CA ASN A 188 9.11 25.03 1.42
C ASN A 188 9.99 25.70 2.48
N PRO A 189 10.38 26.99 2.31
CA PRO A 189 11.29 27.66 3.23
C PRO A 189 10.71 27.97 4.62
N ILE A 190 9.37 27.90 4.79
CA ILE A 190 8.69 28.23 6.06
C ILE A 190 8.42 26.96 6.87
N THR A 191 7.84 25.93 6.22
CA THR A 191 7.42 24.69 6.90
C THR A 191 8.38 23.52 6.68
N GLY A 192 9.52 23.75 5.98
CA GLY A 192 10.41 22.70 5.53
C GLY A 192 9.86 21.95 4.32
N SER A 193 8.65 21.44 4.41
CA SER A 193 7.98 20.76 3.31
C SER A 193 6.51 21.10 3.22
N LEU A 194 5.96 20.92 2.01
CA LEU A 194 4.51 20.88 1.72
C LEU A 194 4.17 19.51 1.22
N VAL A 195 2.95 19.05 1.53
CA VAL A 195 2.39 17.81 1.00
C VAL A 195 1.78 18.08 -0.37
N VAL A 196 2.22 17.36 -1.39
CA VAL A 196 1.70 17.49 -2.76
C VAL A 196 1.33 16.11 -3.31
N ALA A 197 0.39 16.07 -4.25
CA ALA A 197 -0.06 14.82 -4.84
C ALA A 197 -0.12 14.90 -6.36
N ASP A 198 0.34 13.83 -7.02
CA ASP A 198 -0.02 13.48 -8.38
C ASP A 198 -1.18 12.47 -8.33
N VAL A 199 -2.18 12.64 -9.18
CA VAL A 199 -3.39 11.80 -9.19
C VAL A 199 -3.73 11.39 -10.62
N THR A 200 -4.05 10.12 -10.82
CA THR A 200 -4.66 9.62 -12.05
C THR A 200 -6.15 9.43 -11.86
N LEU A 201 -6.95 9.93 -12.79
CA LEU A 201 -8.40 9.80 -12.74
C LEU A 201 -8.88 8.46 -13.30
N VAL A 202 -10.04 8.01 -12.83
CA VAL A 202 -10.73 6.80 -13.35
C VAL A 202 -11.17 7.03 -14.81
N ASP A 203 -11.75 8.20 -15.10
CA ASP A 203 -12.10 8.62 -16.45
C ASP A 203 -11.22 9.79 -16.88
N LEU A 204 -10.36 9.55 -17.86
CA LEU A 204 -9.43 10.55 -18.42
C LEU A 204 -10.14 11.67 -19.20
N LYS A 205 -11.44 11.54 -19.49
CA LYS A 205 -12.24 12.60 -20.11
C LYS A 205 -12.81 13.60 -19.12
N THR A 206 -12.65 13.34 -17.83
CA THR A 206 -13.09 14.26 -16.77
C THR A 206 -12.31 15.57 -16.87
N ASP A 207 -12.99 16.71 -16.77
CA ASP A 207 -12.35 18.03 -16.72
C ASP A 207 -11.38 18.13 -15.55
N GLU A 208 -10.10 18.36 -15.87
CA GLU A 208 -9.00 18.35 -14.90
C GLU A 208 -9.14 19.46 -13.85
N ASN A 209 -9.64 20.66 -14.22
CA ASN A 209 -9.79 21.76 -13.30
C ASN A 209 -10.91 21.48 -12.30
N LYS A 210 -12.03 20.94 -12.79
CA LYS A 210 -13.15 20.51 -11.95
C LYS A 210 -12.71 19.36 -11.01
N ALA A 211 -12.02 18.36 -11.53
CA ALA A 211 -11.51 17.24 -10.72
C ALA A 211 -10.55 17.75 -9.64
N ARG A 212 -9.60 18.63 -9.98
CA ARG A 212 -8.65 19.22 -9.03
C ARG A 212 -9.36 19.96 -7.91
N LYS A 213 -10.37 20.78 -8.23
CA LYS A 213 -11.15 21.51 -7.22
C LYS A 213 -11.87 20.56 -6.25
N LEU A 214 -12.57 19.55 -6.78
CA LEU A 214 -13.28 18.56 -5.98
C LEU A 214 -12.33 17.77 -5.06
N LEU A 215 -11.17 17.36 -5.58
CA LEU A 215 -10.17 16.63 -4.80
C LEU A 215 -9.51 17.50 -3.73
N GLN A 216 -9.33 18.81 -4.01
CA GLN A 216 -8.83 19.77 -3.04
C GLN A 216 -9.83 19.96 -1.88
N GLU A 217 -11.11 20.17 -2.19
CA GLU A 217 -12.18 20.29 -1.21
C GLU A 217 -12.28 19.01 -0.36
N TYR A 218 -12.28 17.84 -1.02
CA TYR A 218 -12.28 16.54 -0.34
C TYR A 218 -11.06 16.34 0.58
N SER A 219 -9.88 16.76 0.15
CA SER A 219 -8.67 16.61 0.97
C SER A 219 -8.73 17.48 2.23
N ILE A 220 -9.31 18.69 2.15
CA ILE A 220 -9.49 19.59 3.29
C ILE A 220 -10.50 19.02 4.29
N GLU A 221 -11.56 18.38 3.80
CA GLU A 221 -12.59 17.76 4.65
C GLU A 221 -12.08 16.51 5.37
N MET A 222 -11.29 15.68 4.68
CA MET A 222 -10.92 14.34 5.14
C MET A 222 -9.57 14.24 5.84
N LEU A 223 -8.73 15.28 5.73
CA LEU A 223 -7.37 15.29 6.28
C LEU A 223 -7.20 16.36 7.33
N ASP A 224 -6.40 16.06 8.36
CA ASP A 224 -5.94 17.06 9.31
C ASP A 224 -5.19 18.20 8.59
N ARG A 225 -5.21 19.41 9.17
CA ARG A 225 -4.64 20.61 8.56
C ARG A 225 -3.18 20.44 8.08
N HIS A 226 -2.32 19.77 8.88
CA HIS A 226 -0.91 19.55 8.53
C HIS A 226 -0.72 18.52 7.41
N LYS A 227 -1.72 17.65 7.15
CA LYS A 227 -1.75 16.67 6.06
C LYS A 227 -2.40 17.20 4.79
N SER A 228 -3.02 18.39 4.84
CA SER A 228 -3.75 18.97 3.70
C SER A 228 -2.82 19.18 2.51
N LEU A 229 -3.32 18.86 1.32
CA LEU A 229 -2.56 18.96 0.09
C LEU A 229 -2.39 20.42 -0.34
N ALA A 230 -1.16 20.87 -0.51
CA ALA A 230 -0.86 22.20 -1.04
C ALA A 230 -1.13 22.27 -2.56
N THR A 231 -0.94 21.17 -3.27
CA THR A 231 -1.15 21.09 -4.73
C THR A 231 -1.55 19.68 -5.11
N ILE A 232 -2.51 19.58 -6.03
CA ILE A 232 -2.88 18.34 -6.71
C ILE A 232 -2.62 18.52 -8.21
N LYS A 233 -1.83 17.62 -8.79
CA LYS A 233 -1.57 17.55 -10.24
C LYS A 233 -2.29 16.32 -10.81
N ILE A 234 -3.07 16.52 -11.86
CA ILE A 234 -3.65 15.41 -12.59
C ILE A 234 -2.61 14.93 -13.60
N VAL A 235 -2.33 13.64 -13.59
CA VAL A 235 -1.40 12.97 -14.51
C VAL A 235 -2.11 11.84 -15.25
N PRO A 236 -1.80 11.60 -16.52
CA PRO A 236 -2.52 10.60 -17.33
C PRO A 236 -2.22 9.17 -16.86
N ARG A 237 -1.03 8.92 -16.32
CA ARG A 237 -0.59 7.61 -15.80
C ARG A 237 0.64 7.74 -14.94
N PHE A 238 0.87 6.75 -14.09
CA PHE A 238 2.12 6.54 -13.37
C PHE A 238 3.00 5.51 -14.06
N ASN A 239 4.31 5.72 -14.01
CA ASN A 239 5.29 4.69 -14.32
C ASN A 239 5.31 3.67 -13.18
N LEU A 240 5.30 2.39 -13.53
CA LEU A 240 5.47 1.31 -12.57
C LEU A 240 6.85 0.69 -12.76
N ASN A 241 7.45 0.28 -11.65
CA ASN A 241 8.65 -0.53 -11.67
C ASN A 241 8.33 -2.00 -12.07
N SER A 242 9.36 -2.86 -12.13
CA SER A 242 9.21 -4.27 -12.49
C SER A 242 8.29 -5.05 -11.54
N SER A 243 8.19 -4.63 -10.29
CA SER A 243 7.31 -5.25 -9.28
C SER A 243 5.87 -4.70 -9.30
N GLY A 244 5.56 -3.76 -10.20
CA GLY A 244 4.22 -3.19 -10.34
C GLY A 244 3.87 -2.08 -9.33
N LYS A 245 4.86 -1.53 -8.63
CA LYS A 245 4.72 -0.38 -7.72
C LYS A 245 4.90 0.93 -8.47
N ILE A 246 4.21 1.99 -8.02
CA ILE A 246 4.43 3.35 -8.52
C ILE A 246 5.88 3.77 -8.20
N VAL A 247 6.60 4.26 -9.23
CA VAL A 247 7.94 4.80 -9.06
C VAL A 247 7.84 6.11 -8.28
N ARG A 248 8.56 6.19 -7.13
CA ARG A 248 8.54 7.35 -6.22
C ARG A 248 9.70 8.33 -6.45
N GLU A 249 10.53 8.14 -7.48
CA GLU A 249 11.59 9.08 -7.81
C GLU A 249 11.00 10.47 -8.14
N VAL A 250 11.58 11.51 -7.53
CA VAL A 250 11.26 12.92 -7.72
C VAL A 250 12.24 13.52 -8.72
#